data_6453d90a330661febd4f9d1b54b418dd
#
_entry.id   6453d90a330661febd4f9d1b54b418dd
#
_cell.length_a   1.000
_cell.length_b   1.000
_cell.length_c   1.000
_cell.angle_alpha   90.00
_cell.angle_beta   90.00
_cell.angle_gamma   90.00
#
_symmetry.space_group_name_H-M   'P 1'
#
loop_
_entity.id
_entity.type
_entity.pdbx_description
1 polymer ?
#
loop_
_entity_poly.entity_id
_entity_poly.type
_entity_poly.pdbx_seq_one_letter_code
_entity_poly.pdbx_strand_id
1 'polypeptide(L)'
;MKIKNLLKLILTLTLVFGFSSAWANSIKWSMKGDSLTLDPHAQNEGPTTMVSRQVYEALVTRGLDMKIGPQLATKWKAINPTTWYFFLREDVKFSDGTPMTS
;
A
#
# COMPACT_ATOMS: atom_id res chain seq x y z
N MET A 1 44.41 -29.59 12.79
CA MET A 1 43.10 -29.33 13.46
C MET A 1 42.42 -30.68 13.69
N LYS A 2 42.04 -31.04 14.94
CA LYS A 2 41.49 -32.39 15.25
C LYS A 2 40.11 -32.50 14.63
N ILE A 3 39.79 -33.60 13.96
CA ILE A 3 38.49 -33.88 13.26
C ILE A 3 37.29 -33.49 14.10
N LYS A 4 37.34 -33.72 15.42
CA LYS A 4 36.27 -33.30 16.35
C LYS A 4 36.01 -31.80 16.38
N ASN A 5 37.00 -30.94 16.18
CA ASN A 5 36.88 -29.49 16.17
C ASN A 5 36.32 -29.01 14.80
N LEU A 6 36.67 -29.69 13.71
CA LEU A 6 36.11 -29.43 12.39
C LEU A 6 34.62 -29.77 12.35
N LEU A 7 34.25 -30.92 12.95
CA LEU A 7 32.83 -31.32 13.02
C LEU A 7 31.98 -30.34 13.85
N LYS A 8 32.52 -29.83 14.97
CA LYS A 8 31.84 -28.78 15.77
C LYS A 8 31.69 -27.48 15.00
N LEU A 9 32.71 -27.08 14.24
CA LEU A 9 32.68 -25.87 13.43
C LEU A 9 31.62 -25.95 12.33
N ILE A 10 31.54 -27.11 11.65
CA ILE A 10 30.53 -27.35 10.61
C ILE A 10 29.13 -27.36 11.23
N LEU A 11 28.92 -27.98 12.39
CA LEU A 11 27.62 -28.04 13.06
C LEU A 11 27.17 -26.66 13.55
N THR A 12 28.07 -25.81 14.05
CA THR A 12 27.74 -24.44 14.44
C THR A 12 27.47 -23.57 13.23
N LEU A 13 28.17 -23.75 12.13
CA LEU A 13 27.93 -22.98 10.88
C LEU A 13 26.57 -23.32 10.26
N THR A 14 26.18 -24.60 10.25
CA THR A 14 24.84 -25.01 9.78
C THR A 14 23.71 -24.50 10.67
N LEU A 15 23.95 -24.40 11.98
CA LEU A 15 22.91 -23.84 12.89
C LEU A 15 22.71 -22.34 12.70
N VAL A 16 23.78 -21.60 12.36
CA VAL A 16 23.70 -20.14 12.14
C VAL A 16 23.05 -19.79 10.79
N PHE A 17 23.25 -20.61 9.75
CA PHE A 17 22.66 -20.38 8.42
C PHE A 17 21.29 -21.05 8.22
N GLY A 18 20.83 -21.86 9.17
CA GLY A 18 19.55 -22.58 9.09
C GLY A 18 18.31 -21.75 9.41
N PHE A 19 18.43 -20.51 9.87
CA PHE A 19 17.29 -19.61 10.06
C PHE A 19 16.88 -18.97 8.72
N SER A 20 16.25 -19.76 7.87
CA SER A 20 15.49 -19.22 6.74
C SER A 20 14.40 -18.31 7.30
N SER A 21 14.49 -17.02 7.08
CA SER A 21 13.44 -16.08 7.40
C SER A 21 12.16 -16.52 6.67
N ALA A 22 11.20 -17.05 7.39
CA ALA A 22 9.86 -17.31 6.83
C ALA A 22 9.24 -15.96 6.50
N TRP A 23 9.32 -15.52 5.25
CA TRP A 23 8.62 -14.35 4.76
C TRP A 23 7.14 -14.70 4.70
N ALA A 24 6.37 -14.19 5.65
CA ALA A 24 4.93 -14.29 5.59
C ALA A 24 4.41 -13.36 4.49
N ASN A 25 4.02 -13.93 3.35
CA ASN A 25 3.49 -13.19 2.20
C ASN A 25 1.97 -12.93 2.32
N SER A 26 1.37 -13.19 3.49
CA SER A 26 -0.07 -12.99 3.69
C SER A 26 -0.35 -12.26 4.99
N ILE A 27 -1.22 -11.26 4.89
CA ILE A 27 -1.80 -10.56 6.04
C ILE A 27 -3.29 -10.92 6.08
N LYS A 28 -3.76 -11.41 7.24
CA LYS A 28 -5.18 -11.65 7.49
C LYS A 28 -5.70 -10.56 8.42
N TRP A 29 -6.79 -9.94 8.03
CA TRP A 29 -7.47 -8.93 8.82
C TRP A 29 -8.99 -9.13 8.74
N SER A 30 -9.73 -8.62 9.69
CA SER A 30 -11.19 -8.72 9.72
C SER A 30 -11.79 -7.36 10.04
N MET A 31 -12.99 -7.13 9.54
CA MET A 31 -13.78 -5.93 9.79
C MET A 31 -15.24 -6.32 10.07
N LYS A 32 -16.04 -5.37 10.53
CA LYS A 32 -17.44 -5.59 10.91
C LYS A 32 -18.35 -5.95 9.73
N GLY A 33 -17.96 -5.63 8.51
CA GLY A 33 -18.70 -5.93 7.28
C GLY A 33 -17.75 -6.21 6.14
N ASP A 34 -18.27 -6.76 5.06
CA ASP A 34 -17.52 -7.00 3.83
C ASP A 34 -17.77 -5.88 2.83
N SER A 35 -16.88 -5.76 1.83
CA SER A 35 -17.05 -4.84 0.70
C SER A 35 -18.20 -5.31 -0.19
N LEU A 36 -19.11 -4.42 -0.53
CA LEU A 36 -20.24 -4.73 -1.41
C LEU A 36 -19.84 -4.73 -2.89
N THR A 37 -18.75 -4.06 -3.23
CA THR A 37 -18.24 -3.92 -4.59
C THR A 37 -16.77 -3.53 -4.57
N LEU A 38 -16.08 -3.75 -5.69
CA LEU A 38 -14.72 -3.21 -5.93
C LEU A 38 -14.73 -1.96 -6.81
N ASP A 39 -15.89 -1.53 -7.29
CA ASP A 39 -16.03 -0.25 -7.99
C ASP A 39 -15.98 0.91 -6.97
N PRO A 40 -14.94 1.79 -7.03
CA PRO A 40 -14.76 2.86 -6.08
C PRO A 40 -15.81 3.96 -6.16
N HIS A 41 -16.65 3.98 -7.20
CA HIS A 41 -17.70 4.97 -7.42
C HIS A 41 -19.11 4.47 -7.10
N ALA A 42 -19.29 3.15 -6.93
CA ALA A 42 -20.62 2.55 -6.79
C ALA A 42 -21.22 2.71 -5.39
N GLN A 43 -20.40 2.79 -4.34
CA GLN A 43 -20.83 2.82 -2.96
C GLN A 43 -20.03 3.82 -2.12
N ASN A 44 -20.68 4.41 -1.11
CA ASN A 44 -20.06 5.32 -0.16
C ASN A 44 -20.33 4.84 1.28
N GLU A 45 -19.93 3.63 1.60
CA GLU A 45 -20.06 3.06 2.93
C GLU A 45 -18.67 2.59 3.44
N GLY A 46 -18.54 2.44 4.78
CA GLY A 46 -17.26 2.25 5.45
C GLY A 46 -16.44 1.05 4.97
N PRO A 47 -16.97 -0.19 5.00
CA PRO A 47 -16.24 -1.39 4.59
C PRO A 47 -15.74 -1.32 3.14
N THR A 48 -16.59 -0.94 2.18
CA THR A 48 -16.20 -0.78 0.77
C THR A 48 -15.13 0.29 0.60
N THR A 49 -15.27 1.44 1.26
CA THR A 49 -14.27 2.51 1.22
C THR A 49 -12.91 2.06 1.80
N MET A 50 -12.91 1.28 2.89
CA MET A 50 -11.68 0.74 3.47
C MET A 50 -10.96 -0.20 2.52
N VAL A 51 -11.68 -1.11 1.84
CA VAL A 51 -11.10 -2.02 0.84
C VAL A 51 -10.61 -1.25 -0.38
N SER A 52 -11.43 -0.35 -0.92
CA SER A 52 -11.10 0.44 -2.11
C SER A 52 -9.81 1.26 -1.93
N ARG A 53 -9.60 1.83 -0.74
CA ARG A 53 -8.37 2.58 -0.42
C ARG A 53 -7.10 1.74 -0.32
N GLN A 54 -7.19 0.41 -0.28
CA GLN A 54 -6.04 -0.49 -0.36
C GLN A 54 -5.63 -0.76 -1.82
N VAL A 55 -6.52 -0.50 -2.77
CA VAL A 55 -6.35 -0.83 -4.20
C VAL A 55 -6.22 0.43 -5.05
N TYR A 56 -6.97 1.48 -4.73
CA TYR A 56 -7.05 2.70 -5.52
C TYR A 56 -6.46 3.90 -4.78
N GLU A 57 -5.79 4.76 -5.53
CA GLU A 57 -5.38 6.08 -5.06
C GLU A 57 -6.40 7.14 -5.47
N ALA A 58 -6.59 8.14 -4.61
CA ALA A 58 -7.45 9.30 -4.86
C ALA A 58 -6.62 10.54 -5.23
N LEU A 59 -7.28 11.60 -5.69
CA LEU A 59 -6.61 12.89 -5.92
C LEU A 59 -6.02 13.44 -4.62
N VAL A 60 -6.76 13.33 -3.53
CA VAL A 60 -6.36 13.77 -2.20
C VAL A 60 -6.68 12.69 -1.17
N THR A 61 -5.96 12.67 -0.08
CA THR A 61 -6.21 11.74 1.04
C THR A 61 -6.55 12.49 2.31
N ARG A 62 -7.03 11.77 3.33
CA ARG A 62 -7.22 12.29 4.67
C ARG A 62 -6.23 11.63 5.62
N GLY A 63 -5.40 12.43 6.25
CA GLY A 63 -4.43 11.97 7.24
C GLY A 63 -5.06 11.54 8.56
N LEU A 64 -4.27 11.01 9.48
CA LEU A 64 -4.70 10.63 10.83
C LEU A 64 -5.20 11.84 11.65
N ASP A 65 -4.71 13.02 11.34
CA ASP A 65 -5.15 14.30 11.91
C ASP A 65 -6.45 14.82 11.26
N MET A 66 -7.09 14.02 10.43
CA MET A 66 -8.32 14.32 9.67
C MET A 66 -8.19 15.46 8.65
N LYS A 67 -6.98 15.99 8.42
CA LYS A 67 -6.75 16.99 7.38
C LYS A 67 -6.60 16.37 6.01
N ILE A 68 -7.02 17.15 5.01
CA ILE A 68 -6.85 16.77 3.59
C ILE A 68 -5.40 17.04 3.19
N GLY A 69 -4.75 16.01 2.65
CA GLY A 69 -3.39 16.05 2.16
C GLY A 69 -3.27 15.60 0.70
N PRO A 70 -2.11 15.84 0.07
CA PRO A 70 -1.85 15.43 -1.30
C PRO A 70 -1.77 13.90 -1.44
N GLN A 71 -2.19 13.38 -2.61
CA GLN A 71 -1.96 12.00 -3.04
C GLN A 71 -1.62 11.97 -4.54
N LEU A 72 -2.57 11.72 -5.45
CA LEU A 72 -2.31 11.85 -6.89
C LEU A 72 -2.23 13.33 -7.33
N ALA A 73 -2.88 14.24 -6.59
CA ALA A 73 -2.70 15.66 -6.76
C ALA A 73 -1.69 16.21 -5.75
N THR A 74 -0.73 16.98 -6.21
CA THR A 74 0.29 17.65 -5.38
C THR A 74 -0.25 18.92 -4.71
N LYS A 75 -1.19 19.59 -5.36
CA LYS A 75 -1.87 20.80 -4.88
C LYS A 75 -3.21 20.96 -5.59
N TRP A 76 -4.08 21.78 -5.03
CA TRP A 76 -5.38 22.12 -5.63
C TRP A 76 -5.74 23.56 -5.31
N LYS A 77 -6.61 24.15 -6.14
CA LYS A 77 -7.06 25.52 -6.01
C LYS A 77 -8.51 25.64 -6.45
N ALA A 78 -9.34 26.25 -5.62
CA ALA A 78 -10.65 26.73 -6.04
C ALA A 78 -10.51 27.96 -6.93
N ILE A 79 -11.11 27.93 -8.11
CA ILE A 79 -11.18 29.08 -9.04
C ILE A 79 -12.43 29.86 -8.76
N ASN A 80 -13.54 29.18 -8.51
CA ASN A 80 -14.83 29.71 -8.11
C ASN A 80 -15.57 28.66 -7.27
N PRO A 81 -16.78 28.91 -6.74
CA PRO A 81 -17.49 27.96 -5.87
C PRO A 81 -17.75 26.58 -6.48
N THR A 82 -17.72 26.45 -7.81
CA THR A 82 -18.06 25.21 -8.53
C THR A 82 -16.89 24.63 -9.34
N THR A 83 -15.75 25.32 -9.41
CA THR A 83 -14.61 24.92 -10.25
C THR A 83 -13.34 24.81 -9.45
N TRP A 84 -12.70 23.65 -9.54
CA TRP A 84 -11.43 23.36 -8.88
C TRP A 84 -10.40 22.91 -9.89
N TYR A 85 -9.14 23.36 -9.72
CA TYR A 85 -7.98 22.80 -10.40
C TYR A 85 -7.20 21.89 -9.46
N PHE A 86 -6.84 20.71 -9.97
CA PHE A 86 -5.93 19.78 -9.32
C PHE A 86 -4.69 19.65 -10.18
N PHE A 87 -3.53 19.81 -9.56
CA PHE A 87 -2.23 19.65 -10.20
C PHE A 87 -1.75 18.24 -9.94
N LEU A 88 -1.77 17.40 -10.97
CA LEU A 88 -1.43 16.00 -10.86
C LEU A 88 0.08 15.79 -10.75
N ARG A 89 0.47 14.66 -10.18
CA ARG A 89 1.84 14.15 -10.25
C ARG A 89 2.12 13.70 -11.68
N GLU A 90 3.37 13.88 -12.12
CA GLU A 90 3.81 13.51 -13.48
C GLU A 90 4.44 12.11 -13.54
N ASP A 91 4.81 11.55 -12.40
CA ASP A 91 5.52 10.25 -12.27
C ASP A 91 4.61 9.05 -12.07
N VAL A 92 3.29 9.21 -12.19
CA VAL A 92 2.31 8.17 -11.88
C VAL A 92 2.03 7.30 -13.10
N LYS A 93 1.99 5.99 -12.86
CA LYS A 93 1.57 4.99 -13.85
C LYS A 93 0.45 4.13 -13.26
N PHE A 94 -0.44 3.69 -14.13
CA PHE A 94 -1.39 2.65 -13.79
C PHE A 94 -0.70 1.30 -13.58
N SER A 95 -1.40 0.33 -13.00
CA SER A 95 -0.86 -1.01 -12.73
C SER A 95 -0.43 -1.77 -13.99
N ASP A 96 -0.95 -1.42 -15.16
CA ASP A 96 -0.55 -1.95 -16.47
C ASP A 96 0.69 -1.24 -17.07
N GLY A 97 1.23 -0.23 -16.38
CA GLY A 97 2.40 0.55 -16.77
C GLY A 97 2.09 1.76 -17.65
N THR A 98 0.83 2.00 -18.03
CA THR A 98 0.47 3.20 -18.79
C THR A 98 0.59 4.46 -17.91
N PRO A 99 1.07 5.61 -18.45
CA PRO A 99 1.15 6.84 -17.69
C PRO A 99 -0.25 7.41 -17.38
N MET A 100 -0.43 7.92 -16.16
CA MET A 100 -1.63 8.66 -15.81
C MET A 100 -1.57 10.07 -16.43
N THR A 101 -2.61 10.44 -17.13
CA THR A 101 -2.80 11.78 -17.72
C THR A 101 -4.13 12.39 -17.25
N SER A 102 -4.27 13.70 -17.42
CA SER A 102 -5.54 14.42 -17.18
C SER A 102 -6.54 14.22 -18.31
#